data_55956ce157a4c329dda050b306343337
#
_entry.id   55956ce157a4c329dda050b306343337
#
_cell.length_a   1.000
_cell.length_b   1.000
_cell.length_c   1.000
_cell.angle_alpha   90.00
_cell.angle_beta   90.00
_cell.angle_gamma   90.00
#
_symmetry.space_group_name_H-M   'P 1'
#
loop_
_entity.id
_entity.type
_entity.pdbx_description
1 polymer ?
#
loop_
_entity_poly.entity_id
_entity_poly.type
_entity_poly.pdbx_seq_one_letter_code
_entity_poly.pdbx_strand_id
1 'polypeptide(L)'
;MANFDLENIPGIGPSIKNKLNSIGIFNSNDLCFHLPVNYQNRTRVLQLANAQIDKETFIECKVSSCQVLYRPRKMMIIKASDPTRSILIRFFYFNPGQAKQFRANKIIRFYGVLKIGRYGLEMIHPEYEIIDNSDMPTEQSLTAVYRTTKGLSQNQLRKFIKITFFITEVT
;
A
#
# COMPACT_ATOMS: atom_id res chain seq x y z
N MET A 1 -10.02 14.87 24.17
CA MET A 1 -10.11 14.70 22.71
C MET A 1 -11.57 14.84 22.30
N ALA A 2 -11.87 15.69 21.34
CA ALA A 2 -13.23 15.84 20.83
C ALA A 2 -13.65 14.55 20.11
N ASN A 3 -14.76 13.95 20.54
CA ASN A 3 -15.32 12.76 19.90
C ASN A 3 -16.28 13.18 18.78
N PHE A 4 -16.03 12.78 17.54
CA PHE A 4 -16.86 13.11 16.39
C PHE A 4 -17.14 11.87 15.53
N ASP A 5 -18.18 11.96 14.69
CA ASP A 5 -18.55 10.87 13.78
C ASP A 5 -17.49 10.64 12.72
N LEU A 6 -17.29 9.39 12.34
CA LEU A 6 -16.32 8.98 11.31
C LEU A 6 -16.57 9.65 9.95
N GLU A 7 -17.82 9.97 9.62
CA GLU A 7 -18.17 10.63 8.35
C GLU A 7 -17.66 12.07 8.25
N ASN A 8 -17.26 12.68 9.36
CA ASN A 8 -16.59 13.97 9.37
C ASN A 8 -15.12 13.90 8.94
N ILE A 9 -14.58 12.70 8.77
CA ILE A 9 -13.21 12.49 8.31
C ILE A 9 -13.20 12.41 6.77
N PRO A 10 -12.44 13.25 6.07
CA PRO A 10 -12.37 13.25 4.61
C PRO A 10 -12.00 11.88 4.03
N GLY A 11 -12.88 11.34 3.19
CA GLY A 11 -12.71 10.04 2.54
C GLY A 11 -13.40 8.88 3.25
N ILE A 12 -14.05 9.10 4.38
CA ILE A 12 -14.91 8.11 5.04
C ILE A 12 -16.35 8.35 4.65
N GLY A 13 -16.85 7.59 3.68
CA GLY A 13 -18.28 7.51 3.36
C GLY A 13 -18.94 6.29 3.99
N PRO A 14 -20.27 6.09 3.81
CA PRO A 14 -21.03 5.01 4.46
C PRO A 14 -20.43 3.62 4.29
N SER A 15 -19.89 3.31 3.10
CA SER A 15 -19.26 2.00 2.83
C SER A 15 -17.98 1.78 3.65
N ILE A 16 -17.17 2.82 3.83
CA ILE A 16 -15.93 2.74 4.64
C ILE A 16 -16.29 2.70 6.12
N LYS A 17 -17.27 3.52 6.56
CA LYS A 17 -17.78 3.51 7.93
C LYS A 17 -18.23 2.11 8.36
N ASN A 18 -19.02 1.42 7.51
CA ASN A 18 -19.45 0.05 7.79
C ASN A 18 -18.26 -0.93 7.95
N LYS A 19 -17.20 -0.77 7.17
CA LYS A 19 -15.98 -1.58 7.30
C LYS A 19 -15.21 -1.26 8.58
N LEU A 20 -15.10 -0.01 8.97
CA LEU A 20 -14.51 0.41 10.23
C LEU A 20 -15.31 -0.15 11.42
N ASN A 21 -16.64 -0.05 11.38
CA ASN A 21 -17.51 -0.61 12.40
C ASN A 21 -17.32 -2.14 12.54
N SER A 22 -17.08 -2.86 11.43
CA SER A 22 -16.85 -4.31 11.47
C SER A 22 -15.56 -4.73 12.19
N ILE A 23 -14.65 -3.80 12.41
CA ILE A 23 -13.42 -4.02 13.19
C ILE A 23 -13.41 -3.31 14.54
N GLY A 24 -14.58 -2.81 14.97
CA GLY A 24 -14.76 -2.21 16.29
C GLY A 24 -14.46 -0.71 16.37
N ILE A 25 -14.40 -0.02 15.24
CA ILE A 25 -14.15 1.43 15.16
C ILE A 25 -15.47 2.12 14.81
N PHE A 26 -16.08 2.84 15.75
CA PHE A 26 -17.38 3.48 15.60
C PHE A 26 -17.30 5.02 15.56
N ASN A 27 -16.23 5.60 16.09
CA ASN A 27 -16.04 7.06 16.22
C ASN A 27 -14.56 7.44 16.11
N SER A 28 -14.25 8.73 16.17
CA SER A 28 -12.89 9.25 16.06
C SER A 28 -11.97 8.77 17.18
N ASN A 29 -12.48 8.62 18.40
CA ASN A 29 -11.66 8.13 19.52
C ASN A 29 -11.23 6.68 19.28
N ASP A 30 -12.15 5.80 18.84
CA ASP A 30 -11.81 4.41 18.53
C ASP A 30 -10.73 4.35 17.45
N LEU A 31 -10.77 5.26 16.46
CA LEU A 31 -9.77 5.32 15.41
C LEU A 31 -8.41 5.80 15.93
N CYS A 32 -8.36 6.78 16.85
CA CYS A 32 -7.12 7.23 17.49
C CYS A 32 -6.50 6.14 18.36
N PHE A 33 -7.32 5.35 19.05
CA PHE A 33 -6.86 4.25 19.92
C PHE A 33 -6.73 2.91 19.21
N HIS A 34 -6.93 2.87 17.89
CA HIS A 34 -6.69 1.67 17.09
C HIS A 34 -5.19 1.41 16.97
N LEU A 35 -4.65 0.62 17.89
CA LEU A 35 -3.22 0.37 17.99
C LEU A 35 -2.71 -0.53 16.86
N PRO A 36 -1.47 -0.30 16.37
CA PRO A 36 -0.84 -1.20 15.41
C PRO A 36 -0.63 -2.59 16.00
N VAL A 37 -0.85 -3.61 15.21
CA VAL A 37 -0.56 -5.02 15.57
C VAL A 37 0.87 -5.41 15.22
N ASN A 38 1.52 -4.67 14.32
CA ASN A 38 2.90 -4.90 13.90
C ASN A 38 3.48 -3.63 13.27
N TYR A 39 4.78 -3.65 12.99
CA TYR A 39 5.50 -2.60 12.28
C TYR A 39 6.33 -3.19 11.15
N GLN A 40 6.33 -2.53 10.01
CA GLN A 40 7.12 -2.86 8.82
C GLN A 40 8.29 -1.89 8.69
N ASN A 41 9.47 -2.42 8.36
CA ASN A 41 10.62 -1.57 8.11
C ASN A 41 10.64 -1.12 6.64
N ARG A 42 10.24 0.13 6.39
CA ARG A 42 10.28 0.79 5.09
C ARG A 42 11.26 1.97 5.07
N THR A 43 12.17 2.01 6.02
CA THR A 43 13.15 3.11 6.13
C THR A 43 14.24 3.05 5.07
N ARG A 44 14.45 1.88 4.46
CA ARG A 44 15.50 1.66 3.47
C ARG A 44 14.96 0.92 2.25
N VAL A 45 15.08 1.56 1.09
CA VAL A 45 14.86 0.90 -0.21
C VAL A 45 16.03 -0.04 -0.49
N LEU A 46 15.73 -1.28 -0.84
CA LEU A 46 16.71 -2.28 -1.24
C LEU A 46 16.75 -2.40 -2.77
N GLN A 47 17.95 -2.63 -3.32
CA GLN A 47 18.09 -3.05 -4.70
C GLN A 47 17.66 -4.53 -4.84
N LEU A 48 17.04 -4.87 -5.97
CA LEU A 48 16.58 -6.24 -6.25
C LEU A 48 17.69 -7.29 -6.18
N ALA A 49 18.94 -6.91 -6.52
CA ALA A 49 20.10 -7.80 -6.40
C ALA A 49 20.41 -8.19 -4.95
N ASN A 50 20.11 -7.32 -3.99
CA ASN A 50 20.41 -7.49 -2.56
C ASN A 50 19.18 -7.98 -1.76
N ALA A 51 18.02 -8.08 -2.40
CA ALA A 51 16.79 -8.52 -1.77
C ALA A 51 16.78 -10.04 -1.57
N GLN A 52 16.30 -10.49 -0.42
CA GLN A 52 16.21 -11.91 -0.07
C GLN A 52 14.86 -12.48 -0.53
N ILE A 53 14.92 -13.69 -1.10
CA ILE A 53 13.72 -14.43 -1.50
C ILE A 53 12.92 -14.86 -0.25
N ASP A 54 11.60 -14.90 -0.38
CA ASP A 54 10.63 -15.21 0.67
C ASP A 54 10.68 -14.28 1.90
N LYS A 55 11.28 -13.09 1.73
CA LYS A 55 11.30 -12.02 2.73
C LYS A 55 10.51 -10.80 2.27
N GLU A 56 9.91 -10.12 3.24
CA GLU A 56 9.35 -8.80 3.01
C GLU A 56 10.44 -7.83 2.60
N THR A 57 10.22 -7.13 1.51
CA THR A 57 11.23 -6.27 0.87
C THR A 57 10.59 -4.98 0.42
N PHE A 58 11.27 -3.87 0.65
CA PHE A 58 10.90 -2.54 0.18
C PHE A 58 11.83 -2.16 -0.97
N ILE A 59 11.28 -2.05 -2.17
CA ILE A 59 12.01 -1.80 -3.41
C ILE A 59 11.44 -0.57 -4.13
N GLU A 60 12.28 0.10 -4.90
CA GLU A 60 11.89 1.16 -5.81
C GLU A 60 12.22 0.75 -7.23
N CYS A 61 11.23 0.77 -8.11
CA CYS A 61 11.37 0.32 -9.48
C CYS A 61 10.71 1.28 -10.45
N LYS A 62 11.28 1.34 -11.65
CA LYS A 62 10.71 2.04 -12.80
C LYS A 62 9.82 1.07 -13.58
N VAL A 63 8.58 1.47 -13.82
CA VAL A 63 7.62 0.68 -14.61
C VAL A 63 8.00 0.68 -16.08
N SER A 64 8.10 -0.49 -16.68
CA SER A 64 8.31 -0.66 -18.13
C SER A 64 6.97 -0.83 -18.85
N SER A 65 6.05 -1.63 -18.30
CA SER A 65 4.73 -1.86 -18.88
C SER A 65 3.73 -2.34 -17.83
N CYS A 66 2.45 -2.09 -18.09
CA CYS A 66 1.33 -2.63 -17.33
C CYS A 66 0.34 -3.25 -18.30
N GLN A 67 -0.05 -4.51 -18.07
CA GLN A 67 -0.98 -5.26 -18.93
C GLN A 67 -2.04 -5.93 -18.07
N VAL A 68 -3.27 -5.93 -18.56
CA VAL A 68 -4.38 -6.68 -17.97
C VAL A 68 -4.67 -7.89 -18.83
N LEU A 69 -4.49 -9.08 -18.25
CA LEU A 69 -4.84 -10.36 -18.87
C LEU A 69 -6.19 -10.83 -18.34
N TYR A 70 -7.00 -11.41 -19.22
CA TYR A 70 -8.34 -11.91 -18.86
C TYR A 70 -8.41 -13.44 -18.85
N ARG A 71 -7.48 -14.13 -19.49
CA ARG A 71 -7.41 -15.59 -19.55
C ARG A 71 -6.02 -16.09 -19.15
N PRO A 72 -5.91 -17.24 -18.49
CA PRO A 72 -6.96 -18.11 -17.96
C PRO A 72 -7.70 -17.49 -16.75
N ARG A 73 -7.10 -16.48 -16.10
CA ARG A 73 -7.64 -15.75 -14.94
C ARG A 73 -7.37 -14.26 -15.12
N LYS A 74 -8.34 -13.42 -14.74
CA LYS A 74 -8.14 -11.98 -14.72
C LYS A 74 -6.99 -11.61 -13.79
N MET A 75 -5.96 -10.94 -14.32
CA MET A 75 -4.83 -10.44 -13.56
C MET A 75 -4.23 -9.21 -14.20
N MET A 76 -3.67 -8.34 -13.40
CA MET A 76 -2.83 -7.23 -13.84
C MET A 76 -1.38 -7.59 -13.60
N ILE A 77 -0.56 -7.46 -14.63
CA ILE A 77 0.89 -7.71 -14.57
C ILE A 77 1.60 -6.42 -14.88
N ILE A 78 2.47 -6.00 -13.98
CA ILE A 78 3.33 -4.85 -14.16
C ILE A 78 4.75 -5.37 -14.28
N LYS A 79 5.43 -4.99 -15.37
CA LYS A 79 6.87 -5.20 -15.52
C LYS A 79 7.58 -3.95 -15.03
N ALA A 80 8.47 -4.12 -14.09
CA ALA A 80 9.26 -3.04 -13.52
C ALA A 80 10.71 -3.49 -13.32
N SER A 81 11.61 -2.55 -13.20
CA SER A 81 13.03 -2.82 -12.95
C SER A 81 13.66 -1.74 -12.08
N ASP A 82 14.66 -2.13 -11.32
CA ASP A 82 15.66 -1.25 -10.77
C ASP A 82 16.94 -1.31 -11.64
N PRO A 83 18.01 -0.57 -11.32
CA PRO A 83 19.26 -0.66 -12.08
C PRO A 83 19.92 -2.05 -12.09
N THR A 84 19.52 -2.96 -11.21
CA THR A 84 20.17 -4.26 -11.02
C THR A 84 19.41 -5.41 -11.66
N ARG A 85 18.08 -5.44 -11.56
CA ARG A 85 17.23 -6.54 -12.02
C ARG A 85 15.84 -6.09 -12.42
N SER A 86 15.11 -7.00 -13.08
CA SER A 86 13.69 -6.85 -13.41
C SER A 86 12.83 -7.68 -12.48
N ILE A 87 11.58 -7.23 -12.29
CA ILE A 87 10.59 -7.89 -11.44
C ILE A 87 9.20 -7.83 -12.09
N LEU A 88 8.38 -8.86 -11.83
CA LEU A 88 6.96 -8.89 -12.17
C LEU A 88 6.12 -8.63 -10.93
N ILE A 89 5.25 -7.64 -11.00
CA ILE A 89 4.27 -7.36 -9.95
C ILE A 89 2.90 -7.84 -10.44
N ARG A 90 2.24 -8.66 -9.63
CA ARG A 90 0.95 -9.28 -10.01
C ARG A 90 -0.16 -8.89 -9.04
N PHE A 91 -1.30 -8.46 -9.64
CA PHE A 91 -2.54 -8.24 -8.91
C PHE A 91 -3.65 -9.09 -9.53
N PHE A 92 -4.22 -10.00 -8.75
CA PHE A 92 -5.38 -10.79 -9.15
C PHE A 92 -6.69 -10.07 -8.84
N TYR A 93 -6.66 -9.13 -7.89
CA TYR A 93 -7.77 -8.27 -7.50
C TYR A 93 -7.34 -6.82 -7.67
N PHE A 94 -7.99 -6.11 -8.57
CA PHE A 94 -7.69 -4.71 -8.86
C PHE A 94 -8.92 -4.05 -9.50
N ASN A 95 -8.98 -2.72 -9.42
CA ASN A 95 -9.98 -1.93 -10.12
C ASN A 95 -9.37 -1.26 -11.39
N PRO A 96 -10.21 -0.85 -12.36
CA PRO A 96 -9.71 -0.21 -13.59
C PRO A 96 -8.91 1.08 -13.34
N GLY A 97 -9.24 1.84 -12.30
CA GLY A 97 -8.49 3.05 -11.92
C GLY A 97 -7.08 2.73 -11.45
N GLN A 98 -6.90 1.62 -10.75
CA GLN A 98 -5.60 1.16 -10.30
C GLN A 98 -4.68 0.84 -11.49
N ALA A 99 -5.18 0.15 -12.52
CA ALA A 99 -4.39 -0.17 -13.71
C ALA A 99 -3.87 1.08 -14.44
N LYS A 100 -4.65 2.15 -14.45
CA LYS A 100 -4.26 3.43 -15.07
C LYS A 100 -3.12 4.16 -14.34
N GLN A 101 -2.84 3.81 -13.10
CA GLN A 101 -1.77 4.42 -12.29
C GLN A 101 -0.39 3.89 -12.69
N PHE A 102 -0.29 2.64 -13.14
CA PHE A 102 0.97 1.99 -13.52
C PHE A 102 1.38 2.32 -14.96
N ARG A 103 1.69 3.58 -15.23
CA ARG A 103 2.16 4.03 -16.55
C ARG A 103 3.65 3.76 -16.72
N ALA A 104 4.07 3.50 -17.97
CA ALA A 104 5.47 3.39 -18.29
C ALA A 104 6.27 4.64 -17.84
N ASN A 105 7.48 4.41 -17.41
CA ASN A 105 8.42 5.39 -16.87
C ASN A 105 8.07 5.98 -15.48
N LYS A 106 6.95 5.62 -14.86
CA LYS A 106 6.68 5.99 -13.47
C LYS A 106 7.61 5.23 -12.52
N ILE A 107 8.08 5.92 -11.49
CA ILE A 107 8.83 5.32 -10.39
C ILE A 107 7.81 4.95 -9.31
N ILE A 108 7.88 3.72 -8.85
CA ILE A 108 6.95 3.18 -7.86
C ILE A 108 7.74 2.40 -6.82
N ARG A 109 7.44 2.66 -5.57
CA ARG A 109 7.91 1.85 -4.44
C ARG A 109 6.93 0.73 -4.17
N PHE A 110 7.45 -0.47 -4.02
CA PHE A 110 6.68 -1.66 -3.69
C PHE A 110 7.16 -2.24 -2.37
N TYR A 111 6.21 -2.63 -1.53
CA TYR A 111 6.49 -3.39 -0.31
C TYR A 111 5.73 -4.70 -0.33
N GLY A 112 6.44 -5.81 -0.19
CA GLY A 112 5.84 -7.13 -0.24
C GLY A 112 6.88 -8.25 -0.16
N VAL A 113 6.41 -9.48 -0.19
CA VAL A 113 7.28 -10.65 -0.17
C VAL A 113 7.84 -10.89 -1.57
N LEU A 114 9.16 -10.88 -1.70
CA LEU A 114 9.86 -11.19 -2.95
C LEU A 114 9.90 -12.72 -3.14
N LYS A 115 9.47 -13.16 -4.32
CA LYS A 115 9.45 -14.59 -4.68
C LYS A 115 10.14 -14.84 -6.02
N ILE A 116 10.52 -16.10 -6.25
CA ILE A 116 10.89 -16.57 -7.58
C ILE A 116 9.67 -17.23 -8.21
N GLY A 117 9.18 -16.64 -9.28
CA GLY A 117 8.12 -17.19 -10.10
C GLY A 117 8.66 -17.84 -11.38
N ARG A 118 7.76 -18.29 -12.24
CA ARG A 118 8.13 -18.96 -13.51
C ARG A 118 9.00 -18.10 -14.43
N TYR A 119 8.87 -16.78 -14.37
CA TYR A 119 9.53 -15.83 -15.28
C TYR A 119 10.55 -14.93 -14.55
N GLY A 120 11.02 -15.32 -13.39
CA GLY A 120 11.98 -14.57 -12.58
C GLY A 120 11.39 -14.03 -11.28
N LEU A 121 11.97 -12.93 -10.80
CA LEU A 121 11.52 -12.30 -9.56
C LEU A 121 10.07 -11.82 -9.69
N GLU A 122 9.26 -12.03 -8.67
CA GLU A 122 7.88 -11.56 -8.62
C GLU A 122 7.45 -11.15 -7.22
N MET A 123 6.48 -10.22 -7.16
CA MET A 123 5.68 -9.92 -5.98
C MET A 123 4.21 -10.05 -6.32
N ILE A 124 3.43 -10.62 -5.38
CA ILE A 124 1.99 -10.80 -5.53
C ILE A 124 1.30 -9.89 -4.53
N HIS A 125 0.42 -9.00 -5.03
CA HIS A 125 -0.32 -8.05 -4.21
C HIS A 125 0.54 -7.22 -3.25
N PRO A 126 1.69 -6.64 -3.68
CA PRO A 126 2.43 -5.74 -2.80
C PRO A 126 1.61 -4.49 -2.47
N GLU A 127 1.90 -3.86 -1.35
CA GLU A 127 1.57 -2.46 -1.17
C GLU A 127 2.44 -1.61 -2.09
N TYR A 128 1.93 -0.48 -2.55
CA TYR A 128 2.70 0.39 -3.45
C TYR A 128 2.43 1.88 -3.20
N GLU A 129 3.40 2.67 -3.55
CA GLU A 129 3.38 4.13 -3.52
C GLU A 129 3.96 4.66 -4.83
N ILE A 130 3.22 5.57 -5.48
CA ILE A 130 3.68 6.21 -6.71
C ILE A 130 4.52 7.42 -6.33
N ILE A 131 5.73 7.50 -6.87
CA ILE A 131 6.66 8.58 -6.60
C ILE A 131 6.61 9.55 -7.78
N ASP A 132 6.07 10.74 -7.55
CA ASP A 132 5.99 11.77 -8.59
C ASP A 132 7.30 12.51 -8.76
N ASN A 133 8.12 12.62 -7.69
CA ASN A 133 9.47 13.18 -7.73
C ASN A 133 10.47 12.17 -7.17
N SER A 134 11.58 11.95 -7.86
CA SER A 134 12.65 11.02 -7.49
C SER A 134 13.32 11.31 -6.13
N ASP A 135 13.12 12.51 -5.60
CA ASP A 135 13.72 12.98 -4.34
C ASP A 135 12.79 12.83 -3.12
N MET A 136 11.65 12.13 -3.27
CA MET A 136 10.79 11.87 -2.11
C MET A 136 11.53 10.99 -1.10
N PRO A 137 11.78 11.49 0.13
CA PRO A 137 12.48 10.70 1.15
C PRO A 137 11.68 9.45 1.49
N THR A 138 12.38 8.39 1.84
CA THR A 138 11.77 7.22 2.46
C THR A 138 11.24 7.58 3.85
N GLU A 139 10.25 6.86 4.34
CA GLU A 139 9.81 7.03 5.72
C GLU A 139 11.01 6.87 6.66
N GLN A 140 11.20 7.83 7.57
CA GLN A 140 12.29 7.79 8.57
C GLN A 140 11.97 6.88 9.76
N SER A 141 10.74 6.38 9.84
CA SER A 141 10.23 5.55 10.93
C SER A 141 9.59 4.26 10.41
N LEU A 142 9.41 3.31 11.32
CA LEU A 142 8.71 2.07 11.02
C LEU A 142 7.26 2.36 10.61
N THR A 143 6.79 1.68 9.57
CA THR A 143 5.42 1.81 9.09
C THR A 143 4.48 0.93 9.93
N ALA A 144 3.50 1.54 10.58
CA ALA A 144 2.51 0.82 11.38
C ALA A 144 1.59 -0.07 10.51
N VAL A 145 1.36 -1.30 10.98
CA VAL A 145 0.40 -2.25 10.41
C VAL A 145 -0.77 -2.40 11.37
N TYR A 146 -1.96 -2.15 10.89
CA TYR A 146 -3.18 -2.18 11.68
C TYR A 146 -4.03 -3.41 11.36
N ARG A 147 -4.83 -3.85 12.33
CA ARG A 147 -5.90 -4.81 12.05
C ARG A 147 -6.91 -4.17 11.08
N THR A 148 -7.23 -4.87 10.00
CA THR A 148 -8.12 -4.36 8.95
C THR A 148 -9.09 -5.45 8.48
N THR A 149 -9.98 -5.12 7.55
CA THR A 149 -10.98 -6.02 6.97
C THR A 149 -10.96 -5.94 5.45
N LYS A 150 -11.64 -6.89 4.80
CA LYS A 150 -11.74 -6.95 3.33
C LYS A 150 -12.27 -5.63 2.74
N GLY A 151 -11.49 -5.04 1.83
CA GLY A 151 -11.85 -3.80 1.15
C GLY A 151 -11.53 -2.51 1.93
N LEU A 152 -10.80 -2.61 3.05
CA LEU A 152 -10.17 -1.50 3.75
C LEU A 152 -8.65 -1.72 3.71
N SER A 153 -7.92 -0.92 2.94
CA SER A 153 -6.47 -1.08 2.79
C SER A 153 -5.69 -0.45 3.96
N GLN A 154 -4.47 -0.93 4.21
CA GLN A 154 -3.55 -0.36 5.19
C GLN A 154 -3.30 1.14 4.95
N ASN A 155 -3.11 1.52 3.67
CA ASN A 155 -2.88 2.92 3.31
C ASN A 155 -4.08 3.83 3.63
N GLN A 156 -5.32 3.33 3.39
CA GLN A 156 -6.52 4.07 3.77
C GLN A 156 -6.61 4.23 5.29
N LEU A 157 -6.39 3.16 6.03
CA LEU A 157 -6.50 3.19 7.50
C LEU A 157 -5.44 4.11 8.12
N ARG A 158 -4.18 4.02 7.69
CA ARG A 158 -3.11 4.96 8.10
C ARG A 158 -3.48 6.41 7.80
N LYS A 159 -4.03 6.67 6.60
CA LYS A 159 -4.47 8.01 6.22
C LYS A 159 -5.56 8.53 7.16
N PHE A 160 -6.58 7.72 7.45
CA PHE A 160 -7.67 8.12 8.33
C PHE A 160 -7.17 8.40 9.76
N ILE A 161 -6.34 7.53 10.30
CA ILE A 161 -5.72 7.71 11.62
C ILE A 161 -4.93 9.02 11.65
N LYS A 162 -4.07 9.27 10.66
CA LYS A 162 -3.27 10.51 10.58
C LYS A 162 -4.15 11.77 10.52
N ILE A 163 -5.20 11.76 9.70
CA ILE A 163 -6.14 12.89 9.60
C ILE A 163 -6.85 13.11 10.92
N THR A 164 -7.28 12.03 11.60
CA THR A 164 -7.98 12.14 12.88
C THR A 164 -7.08 12.76 13.96
N PHE A 165 -5.83 12.32 14.07
CA PHE A 165 -4.86 12.95 14.97
C PHE A 165 -4.68 14.43 14.68
N PHE A 166 -4.53 14.81 13.42
CA PHE A 166 -4.38 16.22 13.03
C PHE A 166 -5.59 17.06 13.42
N ILE A 167 -6.80 16.56 13.21
CA ILE A 167 -8.03 17.27 13.59
C ILE A 167 -8.13 17.41 15.12
N THR A 168 -7.75 16.38 15.88
CA THR A 168 -7.81 16.40 17.35
C THR A 168 -6.72 17.25 18.00
N GLU A 169 -5.60 17.51 17.34
CA GLU A 169 -4.54 18.41 17.84
C GLU A 169 -4.87 19.89 17.61
N VAL A 170 -5.70 20.21 16.63
CA VAL A 170 -6.04 21.59 16.26
C VAL A 170 -7.30 22.11 17.00
N THR A 171 -8.02 21.22 17.70
CA THR A 171 -9.23 21.55 18.47
C THR A 171 -8.98 21.52 19.95
#